data_35325d84dd65bd9b339a0ca882110f57
#
_entry.id   35325d84dd65bd9b339a0ca882110f57
#
_cell.length_a   1.000
_cell.length_b   1.000
_cell.length_c   1.000
_cell.angle_alpha   90.00
_cell.angle_beta   90.00
_cell.angle_gamma   90.00
#
_symmetry.space_group_name_H-M   'P 1'
#
loop_
_entity.id
_entity.type
_entity.pdbx_description
1 polymer ?
#
loop_
_entity_poly.entity_id
_entity_poly.type
_entity_poly.pdbx_seq_one_letter_code
_entity_poly.pdbx_strand_id
1 'polypeptide(L)'
;FKWQLVSPKMGTGKVNDWEYLGICASPTIVGDKAYVPGNRCQIICFDVKGLSDGNQGMQDENTFMAPLDKDGKNTAPIAPGKTDADILWVYDMYKELGVFQHNATAGFPLVVDGKVFVPTCNGVDWTHTNSPSPNSPSFIMLDAETGELLGEQDSIASQRVLHCSWSSPNYLELGGKKQVIFAAGDGWVYSMAPETKKNDEDLDILTEHWRYDANPPEYRKNSAGEPIKYVEYDGPSEIIATPTVADGLIYVPIGQDPEHGEGLGMLSCIDPKGSGDITGKAVWTFKGIERSISTPAVKDGLVYAADYT
;
A
#
# COMPACT_ATOMS: atom_id res chain seq x y z
N PHE A 1 17.22 -17.21 16.07
CA PHE A 1 17.22 -17.39 14.62
C PHE A 1 16.46 -18.67 14.29
N LYS A 2 15.42 -18.58 13.47
CA LYS A 2 14.65 -19.74 13.00
C LYS A 2 14.94 -20.01 11.53
N TRP A 3 14.69 -19.02 10.68
CA TRP A 3 14.96 -19.07 9.26
C TRP A 3 15.16 -17.66 8.69
N GLN A 4 15.62 -17.55 7.46
CA GLN A 4 15.83 -16.33 6.71
C GLN A 4 15.28 -16.46 5.30
N LEU A 5 14.98 -15.33 4.67
CA LEU A 5 14.79 -15.23 3.24
C LEU A 5 15.89 -14.37 2.64
N VAL A 6 16.51 -14.84 1.58
CA VAL A 6 17.35 -14.03 0.70
C VAL A 6 16.46 -13.56 -0.46
N SER A 7 16.20 -12.26 -0.54
CA SER A 7 15.45 -11.65 -1.63
C SER A 7 16.35 -10.67 -2.36
N PRO A 8 16.97 -11.06 -3.46
CA PRO A 8 17.82 -10.18 -4.25
C PRO A 8 17.01 -9.02 -4.83
N LYS A 9 17.63 -7.86 -4.96
CA LYS A 9 17.02 -6.73 -5.65
C LYS A 9 16.85 -7.01 -7.14
N MET A 10 15.94 -6.28 -7.78
CA MET A 10 15.86 -6.24 -9.24
C MET A 10 17.14 -5.64 -9.79
N GLY A 11 17.76 -6.32 -10.75
CA GLY A 11 19.00 -5.87 -11.37
C GLY A 11 18.87 -4.59 -12.18
N THR A 12 17.65 -4.31 -12.67
CA THR A 12 17.33 -3.09 -13.44
C THR A 12 16.39 -2.18 -12.72
N GLY A 13 16.35 -2.33 -11.55
CA GLY A 13 15.51 -1.72 -10.73
C GLY A 13 14.79 -0.56 -10.96
N LYS A 14 14.16 -0.09 -11.10
CA LYS A 14 14.09 0.80 -10.90
C LYS A 14 13.48 1.87 -10.77
N VAL A 15 12.66 2.11 -10.06
CA VAL A 15 12.57 3.33 -9.45
C VAL A 15 13.00 3.18 -8.05
N ASN A 16 14.26 3.21 -7.87
CA ASN A 16 14.83 3.27 -6.56
C ASN A 16 15.72 4.49 -6.54
N ASP A 17 15.20 5.58 -6.06
CA ASP A 17 16.01 6.72 -5.68
C ASP A 17 17.01 6.33 -4.59
N TRP A 18 16.72 5.22 -3.91
CA TRP A 18 17.48 4.68 -2.78
C TRP A 18 18.02 3.30 -3.14
N GLU A 19 19.22 3.25 -3.67
CA GLU A 19 19.86 2.04 -4.21
C GLU A 19 19.93 0.86 -3.22
N TYR A 20 19.97 1.13 -1.93
CA TYR A 20 20.13 0.10 -0.88
C TYR A 20 18.84 -0.26 -0.17
N LEU A 21 17.71 0.17 -0.66
CA LEU A 21 16.43 -0.15 -0.08
C LEU A 21 16.14 -1.65 -0.18
N GLY A 22 15.80 -2.25 0.93
CA GLY A 22 15.41 -3.65 1.03
C GLY A 22 13.89 -3.82 1.12
N ILE A 23 13.45 -4.80 1.91
CA ILE A 23 12.05 -4.98 2.27
C ILE A 23 11.74 -4.00 3.40
N CYS A 24 10.85 -3.05 3.15
CA CYS A 24 10.53 -1.97 4.10
C CYS A 24 9.25 -2.23 4.88
N ALA A 25 8.40 -3.14 4.40
CA ALA A 25 7.14 -3.47 5.06
C ALA A 25 7.31 -4.52 6.16
N SER A 26 6.51 -4.42 7.20
CA SER A 26 6.40 -5.46 8.21
C SER A 26 5.62 -6.66 7.66
N PRO A 27 5.99 -7.91 8.00
CA PRO A 27 5.17 -9.06 7.67
C PRO A 27 3.87 -9.06 8.49
N THR A 28 2.79 -9.50 7.86
CA THR A 28 1.53 -9.84 8.56
C THR A 28 1.45 -11.33 8.76
N ILE A 29 1.25 -11.78 10.00
CA ILE A 29 1.20 -13.20 10.35
C ILE A 29 -0.22 -13.59 10.72
N VAL A 30 -0.75 -14.62 10.05
CA VAL A 30 -2.05 -15.22 10.35
C VAL A 30 -1.90 -16.74 10.40
N GLY A 31 -2.10 -17.32 11.57
CA GLY A 31 -1.90 -18.74 11.80
C GLY A 31 -0.44 -19.15 11.58
N ASP A 32 -0.23 -20.02 10.63
CA ASP A 32 1.08 -20.55 10.23
C ASP A 32 1.66 -19.88 8.98
N LYS A 33 1.02 -18.81 8.49
CA LYS A 33 1.46 -18.08 7.30
C LYS A 33 1.92 -16.66 7.63
N ALA A 34 2.95 -16.21 6.92
CA ALA A 34 3.43 -14.84 6.93
C ALA A 34 3.39 -14.25 5.52
N TYR A 35 2.82 -13.06 5.39
CA TYR A 35 2.66 -12.33 4.14
C TYR A 35 3.51 -11.07 4.18
N VAL A 36 4.30 -10.85 3.14
CA VAL A 36 5.18 -9.68 3.06
C VAL A 36 5.32 -9.17 1.63
N PRO A 37 5.30 -7.86 1.40
CA PRO A 37 5.71 -7.30 0.13
C PRO A 37 7.23 -7.43 -0.04
N GLY A 38 7.64 -8.04 -1.14
CA GLY A 38 9.05 -8.17 -1.51
C GLY A 38 9.60 -6.91 -2.18
N ASN A 39 10.91 -6.81 -2.22
CA ASN A 39 11.62 -5.70 -2.86
C ASN A 39 11.74 -5.84 -4.39
N ARG A 40 11.00 -6.75 -5.01
CA ARG A 40 10.93 -6.99 -6.46
C ARG A 40 9.52 -6.84 -7.00
N CYS A 41 8.71 -5.96 -6.41
CA CYS A 41 7.31 -5.75 -6.80
C CYS A 41 6.46 -7.03 -6.67
N GLN A 42 6.63 -7.76 -5.58
CA GLN A 42 6.00 -9.06 -5.35
C GLN A 42 5.32 -9.09 -3.98
N ILE A 43 4.27 -9.87 -3.86
CA ILE A 43 3.72 -10.29 -2.57
C ILE A 43 4.12 -11.75 -2.36
N ILE A 44 4.65 -12.05 -1.17
CA ILE A 44 5.22 -13.35 -0.87
C ILE A 44 4.53 -13.91 0.38
N CYS A 45 4.11 -15.15 0.32
CA CYS A 45 3.60 -15.91 1.45
C CYS A 45 4.58 -17.00 1.86
N PHE A 46 4.85 -17.10 3.16
CA PHE A 46 5.76 -18.09 3.75
C PHE A 46 5.07 -18.95 4.79
N ASP A 47 5.53 -20.18 4.95
CA ASP A 47 5.33 -20.93 6.19
C ASP A 47 6.20 -20.34 7.31
N VAL A 48 5.60 -20.08 8.48
CA VAL A 48 6.32 -19.48 9.64
C VAL A 48 7.39 -20.39 10.23
N LYS A 49 7.41 -21.67 9.87
CA LYS A 49 8.43 -22.64 10.28
C LYS A 49 9.61 -22.71 9.32
N GLY A 50 9.47 -22.14 8.11
CA GLY A 50 10.44 -22.28 7.03
C GLY A 50 10.63 -23.74 6.62
N LEU A 51 11.74 -24.07 6.00
CA LEU A 51 12.03 -25.43 5.51
C LEU A 51 12.33 -26.47 6.63
N SER A 52 12.04 -26.16 7.90
CA SER A 52 12.36 -27.09 9.01
C SER A 52 11.47 -28.33 9.07
N ASP A 53 10.25 -28.28 8.55
CA ASP A 53 9.29 -29.38 8.51
C ASP A 53 8.92 -29.85 7.09
N GLY A 54 9.64 -29.38 6.09
CA GLY A 54 9.49 -29.75 4.68
C GLY A 54 9.48 -28.54 3.78
N ASN A 55 9.35 -28.77 2.48
CA ASN A 55 9.14 -27.74 1.48
C ASN A 55 7.71 -27.89 0.95
N GLN A 56 6.89 -26.87 1.16
CA GLN A 56 5.48 -26.82 0.78
C GLN A 56 5.29 -25.72 -0.27
N GLY A 57 4.20 -25.75 -1.03
CA GLY A 57 3.89 -24.72 -2.01
C GLY A 57 4.92 -24.61 -3.14
N MET A 58 5.61 -23.48 -3.24
CA MET A 58 6.65 -23.23 -4.25
C MET A 58 7.86 -24.15 -3.98
N GLN A 59 8.39 -24.80 -5.01
CA GLN A 59 9.51 -25.74 -4.89
C GLN A 59 10.83 -25.16 -5.44
N ASP A 60 10.87 -23.86 -5.71
CA ASP A 60 11.97 -23.24 -6.47
C ASP A 60 12.63 -22.06 -5.73
N GLU A 61 12.71 -22.18 -4.38
CA GLU A 61 13.34 -21.18 -3.52
C GLU A 61 14.79 -20.90 -3.92
N ASN A 62 15.49 -21.92 -4.40
CA ASN A 62 16.86 -21.79 -4.88
C ASN A 62 16.98 -20.79 -6.04
N THR A 63 16.03 -20.79 -6.97
CA THR A 63 15.97 -19.82 -8.06
C THR A 63 15.50 -18.45 -7.56
N PHE A 64 14.50 -18.43 -6.66
CA PHE A 64 14.03 -17.18 -6.07
C PHE A 64 15.15 -16.43 -5.33
N MET A 65 15.97 -17.12 -4.56
CA MET A 65 17.08 -16.56 -3.81
C MET A 65 18.32 -16.24 -4.65
N ALA A 66 18.39 -16.71 -5.90
CA ALA A 66 19.55 -16.50 -6.75
C ALA A 66 19.77 -15.01 -7.05
N PRO A 67 21.01 -14.51 -6.99
CA PRO A 67 21.32 -13.15 -7.37
C PRO A 67 20.86 -12.83 -8.79
N LEU A 68 20.49 -11.58 -9.04
CA LEU A 68 20.14 -11.08 -10.35
C LEU A 68 21.36 -10.42 -11.00
N ASP A 69 21.53 -10.63 -12.30
CA ASP A 69 22.51 -9.90 -13.09
C ASP A 69 22.01 -8.49 -13.46
N LYS A 70 22.81 -7.74 -14.20
CA LYS A 70 22.46 -6.38 -14.67
C LYS A 70 21.21 -6.32 -15.55
N ASP A 71 20.81 -7.44 -16.12
CA ASP A 71 19.64 -7.56 -17.00
C ASP A 71 18.42 -8.14 -16.24
N GLY A 72 18.52 -8.28 -14.90
CA GLY A 72 17.45 -8.79 -14.04
C GLY A 72 17.23 -10.30 -14.13
N LYS A 73 18.18 -11.05 -14.72
CA LYS A 73 18.10 -12.51 -14.81
C LYS A 73 18.81 -13.19 -13.64
N ASN A 74 18.23 -14.28 -13.16
CA ASN A 74 18.87 -15.09 -12.14
C ASN A 74 20.22 -15.61 -12.63
N THR A 75 21.20 -15.52 -11.75
CA THR A 75 22.54 -16.12 -11.97
C THR A 75 22.58 -17.56 -11.44
N ALA A 76 23.54 -17.89 -10.57
CA ALA A 76 23.62 -19.24 -10.00
C ALA A 76 22.54 -19.44 -8.91
N PRO A 77 21.73 -20.52 -8.97
CA PRO A 77 20.83 -20.88 -7.88
C PRO A 77 21.57 -21.06 -6.56
N ILE A 78 20.93 -20.65 -5.47
CA ILE A 78 21.41 -20.83 -4.10
C ILE A 78 20.71 -22.06 -3.50
N ALA A 79 21.45 -23.08 -3.14
CA ALA A 79 20.85 -24.26 -2.50
C ALA A 79 20.24 -23.90 -1.13
N PRO A 80 18.93 -24.04 -0.92
CA PRO A 80 18.30 -23.71 0.35
C PRO A 80 18.68 -24.74 1.41
N GLY A 81 18.90 -24.27 2.62
CA GLY A 81 19.11 -25.07 3.80
C GLY A 81 17.88 -25.12 4.70
N LYS A 82 17.92 -25.91 5.75
CA LYS A 82 16.82 -26.02 6.74
C LYS A 82 16.50 -24.71 7.48
N THR A 83 17.37 -23.73 7.37
CA THR A 83 17.22 -22.41 7.98
C THR A 83 16.86 -21.34 6.96
N ASP A 84 16.37 -21.72 5.79
CA ASP A 84 15.82 -20.82 4.81
C ASP A 84 14.29 -20.85 4.84
N ALA A 85 13.68 -19.80 4.25
CA ALA A 85 12.23 -19.67 4.19
C ALA A 85 11.63 -20.76 3.29
N ASP A 86 10.45 -21.22 3.64
CA ASP A 86 9.54 -22.00 2.82
C ASP A 86 8.52 -21.07 2.17
N ILE A 87 8.63 -20.85 0.88
CA ILE A 87 7.75 -19.95 0.12
C ILE A 87 6.54 -20.75 -0.33
N LEU A 88 5.36 -20.37 0.16
CA LEU A 88 4.11 -21.04 -0.24
C LEU A 88 3.66 -20.57 -1.62
N TRP A 89 3.70 -19.26 -1.86
CA TRP A 89 3.40 -18.65 -3.15
C TRP A 89 4.02 -17.25 -3.29
N VAL A 90 4.15 -16.80 -4.53
CA VAL A 90 4.59 -15.45 -4.91
C VAL A 90 3.64 -14.89 -5.95
N TYR A 91 3.12 -13.69 -5.73
CA TYR A 91 2.38 -12.92 -6.72
C TYR A 91 3.25 -11.79 -7.25
N ASP A 92 3.56 -11.80 -8.53
CA ASP A 92 4.45 -10.83 -9.19
C ASP A 92 3.62 -9.71 -9.85
N MET A 93 3.43 -8.61 -9.11
CA MET A 93 2.61 -7.47 -9.56
C MET A 93 3.17 -6.79 -10.81
N TYR A 94 4.50 -6.83 -11.00
CA TYR A 94 5.11 -6.27 -12.21
C TYR A 94 4.72 -7.06 -13.47
N LYS A 95 4.77 -8.39 -13.40
CA LYS A 95 4.45 -9.25 -14.54
C LYS A 95 2.94 -9.34 -14.79
N GLU A 96 2.17 -9.51 -13.73
CA GLU A 96 0.74 -9.81 -13.85
C GLU A 96 -0.10 -8.54 -14.08
N LEU A 97 0.31 -7.39 -13.53
CA LEU A 97 -0.48 -6.15 -13.55
C LEU A 97 0.24 -4.97 -14.23
N GLY A 98 1.49 -5.16 -14.66
CA GLY A 98 2.28 -4.06 -15.22
C GLY A 98 2.60 -2.95 -14.21
N VAL A 99 2.56 -3.25 -12.90
CA VAL A 99 2.84 -2.27 -11.84
C VAL A 99 4.25 -1.73 -11.98
N PHE A 100 4.38 -0.42 -11.99
CA PHE A 100 5.65 0.28 -11.93
C PHE A 100 5.88 0.81 -10.53
N GLN A 101 6.57 0.02 -9.71
CA GLN A 101 6.75 0.33 -8.31
C GLN A 101 7.74 1.49 -8.10
N HIS A 102 7.31 2.52 -7.39
CA HIS A 102 8.19 3.60 -6.94
C HIS A 102 8.83 3.22 -5.61
N ASN A 103 10.16 3.11 -5.59
CA ASN A 103 10.96 2.61 -4.46
C ASN A 103 10.55 1.19 -4.04
N ALA A 104 10.29 0.93 -2.78
CA ALA A 104 9.85 -0.37 -2.27
C ALA A 104 8.43 -0.29 -1.73
N THR A 105 7.73 -1.41 -1.73
CA THR A 105 6.44 -1.52 -1.05
C THR A 105 6.67 -1.37 0.46
N ALA A 106 6.16 -0.30 1.04
CA ALA A 106 6.28 -0.01 2.47
C ALA A 106 5.00 -0.36 3.25
N GLY A 107 3.84 -0.41 2.58
CA GLY A 107 2.58 -0.81 3.19
C GLY A 107 2.56 -2.30 3.51
N PHE A 108 2.31 -2.67 4.77
CA PHE A 108 2.15 -4.07 5.14
C PHE A 108 0.78 -4.61 4.68
N PRO A 109 0.66 -5.91 4.36
CA PRO A 109 -0.59 -6.53 3.96
C PRO A 109 -1.60 -6.58 5.11
N LEU A 110 -2.87 -6.38 4.79
CA LEU A 110 -3.98 -6.70 5.69
C LEU A 110 -4.56 -8.05 5.28
N VAL A 111 -4.75 -8.95 6.24
CA VAL A 111 -5.38 -10.26 5.99
C VAL A 111 -6.69 -10.35 6.73
N VAL A 112 -7.80 -10.49 6.00
CA VAL A 112 -9.16 -10.59 6.52
C VAL A 112 -9.95 -11.60 5.71
N ASP A 113 -10.67 -12.47 6.38
CA ASP A 113 -11.59 -13.47 5.77
C ASP A 113 -10.93 -14.29 4.64
N GLY A 114 -9.68 -14.72 4.84
CA GLY A 114 -8.94 -15.51 3.84
C GLY A 114 -8.47 -14.71 2.61
N LYS A 115 -8.45 -13.39 2.71
CA LYS A 115 -8.02 -12.49 1.63
C LYS A 115 -6.90 -11.57 2.09
N VAL A 116 -5.95 -11.30 1.20
CA VAL A 116 -4.82 -10.39 1.42
C VAL A 116 -5.07 -9.09 0.66
N PHE A 117 -5.11 -7.98 1.37
CA PHE A 117 -5.27 -6.65 0.81
C PHE A 117 -3.96 -5.89 0.92
N VAL A 118 -3.48 -5.33 -0.18
CA VAL A 118 -2.17 -4.69 -0.20
C VAL A 118 -2.06 -3.57 -1.24
N PRO A 119 -1.38 -2.45 -0.92
CA PRO A 119 -1.02 -1.44 -1.92
C PRO A 119 0.04 -2.00 -2.86
N THR A 120 -0.05 -1.68 -4.13
CA THR A 120 0.93 -2.11 -5.14
C THR A 120 2.17 -1.23 -5.18
N CYS A 121 2.08 -0.02 -4.64
CA CYS A 121 3.06 1.06 -4.79
C CYS A 121 3.33 1.42 -6.25
N ASN A 122 2.33 1.22 -7.13
CA ASN A 122 2.38 1.76 -8.49
C ASN A 122 2.48 3.29 -8.43
N GLY A 123 3.41 3.88 -9.16
CA GLY A 123 3.68 5.30 -8.99
C GLY A 123 4.48 5.92 -10.13
N VAL A 124 5.13 7.04 -9.81
CA VAL A 124 5.95 7.81 -10.74
C VAL A 124 7.34 7.20 -10.93
N ASP A 125 7.99 7.55 -12.01
CA ASP A 125 9.39 7.22 -12.23
C ASP A 125 10.33 8.13 -11.42
N TRP A 126 11.64 7.94 -11.55
CA TRP A 126 12.66 8.70 -10.82
C TRP A 126 12.66 10.21 -11.12
N THR A 127 11.94 10.67 -12.16
CA THR A 127 11.78 12.10 -12.44
C THR A 127 10.73 12.76 -11.54
N HIS A 128 9.91 11.98 -10.83
CA HIS A 128 8.77 12.41 -10.02
C HIS A 128 7.69 13.18 -10.79
N THR A 129 7.70 13.08 -12.11
CA THR A 129 6.75 13.79 -12.97
C THR A 129 6.02 12.90 -13.97
N ASN A 130 6.48 11.66 -14.14
CA ASN A 130 5.93 10.75 -15.13
C ASN A 130 5.47 9.45 -14.46
N SER A 131 4.22 9.02 -14.72
CA SER A 131 3.69 7.73 -14.29
C SER A 131 3.77 6.74 -15.46
N PRO A 132 4.70 5.77 -15.43
CA PRO A 132 4.87 4.82 -16.54
C PRO A 132 3.70 3.86 -16.72
N SER A 133 2.98 3.55 -15.65
CA SER A 133 1.86 2.61 -15.65
C SER A 133 0.61 3.22 -15.02
N PRO A 134 0.04 4.28 -15.63
CA PRO A 134 -1.04 5.04 -15.00
C PRO A 134 -2.35 4.25 -14.85
N ASN A 135 -2.51 3.16 -15.59
CA ASN A 135 -3.71 2.31 -15.56
C ASN A 135 -3.54 1.06 -14.67
N SER A 136 -2.35 0.82 -14.13
CA SER A 136 -2.17 -0.28 -13.18
C SER A 136 -2.80 0.07 -11.83
N PRO A 137 -3.40 -0.91 -11.13
CA PRO A 137 -4.11 -0.65 -9.88
C PRO A 137 -3.17 -0.17 -8.77
N SER A 138 -3.65 0.71 -7.92
CA SER A 138 -2.94 1.16 -6.71
C SER A 138 -3.12 0.21 -5.52
N PHE A 139 -4.16 -0.66 -5.58
CA PHE A 139 -4.54 -1.55 -4.48
C PHE A 139 -5.19 -2.82 -5.02
N ILE A 140 -4.84 -3.96 -4.45
CA ILE A 140 -5.30 -5.28 -4.89
C ILE A 140 -5.76 -6.16 -3.73
N MET A 141 -6.56 -7.17 -4.06
CA MET A 141 -7.01 -8.24 -3.18
C MET A 141 -6.58 -9.59 -3.76
N LEU A 142 -5.85 -10.38 -2.98
CA LEU A 142 -5.42 -11.73 -3.34
C LEU A 142 -6.10 -12.77 -2.45
N ASP A 143 -6.22 -13.99 -2.93
CA ASP A 143 -6.56 -15.14 -2.09
C ASP A 143 -5.38 -15.46 -1.15
N ALA A 144 -5.65 -15.60 0.14
CA ALA A 144 -4.60 -15.82 1.14
C ALA A 144 -3.97 -17.22 1.07
N GLU A 145 -4.68 -18.21 0.53
CA GLU A 145 -4.20 -19.59 0.41
C GLU A 145 -3.37 -19.79 -0.86
N THR A 146 -3.83 -19.23 -1.98
CA THR A 146 -3.26 -19.51 -3.30
C THR A 146 -2.42 -18.38 -3.86
N GLY A 147 -2.61 -17.13 -3.41
CA GLY A 147 -2.00 -15.94 -3.97
C GLY A 147 -2.65 -15.46 -5.27
N GLU A 148 -3.76 -16.06 -5.70
CA GLU A 148 -4.47 -15.64 -6.92
C GLU A 148 -5.09 -14.25 -6.74
N LEU A 149 -5.09 -13.45 -7.81
CA LEU A 149 -5.77 -12.14 -7.84
C LEU A 149 -7.28 -12.34 -7.78
N LEU A 150 -7.91 -11.78 -6.76
CA LEU A 150 -9.37 -11.79 -6.59
C LEU A 150 -10.03 -10.49 -7.03
N GLY A 151 -9.28 -9.40 -7.03
CA GLY A 151 -9.80 -8.11 -7.46
C GLY A 151 -8.83 -6.95 -7.27
N GLU A 152 -9.15 -5.83 -7.89
CA GLU A 152 -8.36 -4.63 -7.89
C GLU A 152 -9.20 -3.38 -7.62
N GLN A 153 -8.56 -2.30 -7.22
CA GLN A 153 -9.22 -1.00 -7.09
C GLN A 153 -9.30 -0.32 -8.45
N ASP A 154 -10.52 0.00 -8.87
CA ASP A 154 -10.81 0.79 -10.06
C ASP A 154 -10.88 2.27 -9.72
N SER A 155 -9.73 2.90 -9.48
CA SER A 155 -9.63 4.33 -9.22
C SER A 155 -8.47 4.93 -10.00
N ILE A 156 -8.51 6.25 -10.15
CA ILE A 156 -7.43 6.99 -10.80
C ILE A 156 -6.28 7.34 -9.84
N ALA A 157 -6.21 6.67 -8.68
CA ALA A 157 -5.16 6.94 -7.68
C ALA A 157 -3.75 6.85 -8.29
N SER A 158 -3.48 5.83 -9.12
CA SER A 158 -2.19 5.70 -9.82
C SER A 158 -1.84 6.86 -10.77
N GLN A 159 -2.83 7.68 -11.14
CA GLN A 159 -2.64 8.84 -12.01
C GLN A 159 -2.49 10.15 -11.22
N ARG A 160 -2.68 10.09 -9.91
CA ARG A 160 -2.72 11.27 -9.02
C ARG A 160 -1.80 11.10 -7.83
N VAL A 161 -0.62 10.59 -8.02
CA VAL A 161 0.36 10.38 -6.94
C VAL A 161 1.57 11.26 -7.13
N LEU A 162 2.15 11.71 -6.00
CA LEU A 162 3.46 12.35 -5.99
C LEU A 162 4.58 11.32 -6.15
N HIS A 163 4.47 10.20 -5.46
CA HIS A 163 5.37 9.05 -5.52
C HIS A 163 4.59 7.78 -5.83
N CYS A 164 3.95 7.21 -4.81
CA CYS A 164 3.06 6.05 -4.87
C CYS A 164 2.21 5.97 -3.59
N SER A 165 1.53 4.85 -3.37
CA SER A 165 0.75 4.62 -2.15
C SER A 165 1.53 3.76 -1.17
N TRP A 166 2.10 4.34 -0.13
CA TRP A 166 2.90 3.64 0.90
C TRP A 166 2.12 3.29 2.16
N SER A 167 0.94 3.88 2.35
CA SER A 167 0.12 3.64 3.52
C SER A 167 -0.39 2.20 3.59
N SER A 168 -0.35 1.60 4.77
CA SER A 168 -0.92 0.27 4.98
C SER A 168 -2.44 0.34 5.11
N PRO A 169 -3.18 -0.67 4.60
CA PRO A 169 -4.62 -0.73 4.80
C PRO A 169 -4.98 -1.06 6.25
N ASN A 170 -6.20 -0.70 6.64
CA ASN A 170 -6.80 -1.07 7.91
C ASN A 170 -8.20 -1.66 7.68
N TYR A 171 -8.81 -2.20 8.72
CA TYR A 171 -10.11 -2.86 8.65
C TYR A 171 -11.00 -2.44 9.80
N LEU A 172 -12.28 -2.30 9.51
CA LEU A 172 -13.30 -2.23 10.54
C LEU A 172 -14.57 -2.94 10.08
N GLU A 173 -15.33 -3.44 11.05
CA GLU A 173 -16.69 -3.88 10.86
C GLU A 173 -17.61 -3.04 11.73
N LEU A 174 -18.61 -2.41 11.14
CA LEU A 174 -19.56 -1.56 11.83
C LEU A 174 -20.99 -1.84 11.38
N GLY A 175 -21.82 -2.29 12.31
CA GLY A 175 -23.21 -2.64 11.99
C GLY A 175 -23.36 -3.75 10.96
N GLY A 176 -22.45 -4.72 10.93
CA GLY A 176 -22.40 -5.82 9.98
C GLY A 176 -21.81 -5.44 8.60
N LYS A 177 -21.39 -4.17 8.43
CA LYS A 177 -20.71 -3.71 7.21
C LYS A 177 -19.21 -3.83 7.37
N LYS A 178 -18.60 -4.70 6.60
CA LYS A 178 -17.14 -4.88 6.53
C LYS A 178 -16.52 -3.83 5.62
N GLN A 179 -15.45 -3.21 6.09
CA GLN A 179 -14.79 -2.12 5.39
C GLN A 179 -13.27 -2.28 5.45
N VAL A 180 -12.65 -2.38 4.29
CA VAL A 180 -11.20 -2.26 4.11
C VAL A 180 -10.91 -0.79 3.82
N ILE A 181 -10.07 -0.18 4.63
CA ILE A 181 -9.70 1.23 4.53
C ILE A 181 -8.34 1.34 3.89
N PHE A 182 -8.28 1.99 2.75
CA PHE A 182 -7.05 2.29 2.03
C PHE A 182 -6.87 3.81 1.94
N ALA A 183 -5.77 4.31 2.46
CA ALA A 183 -5.36 5.71 2.32
C ALA A 183 -4.26 5.77 1.26
N ALA A 184 -4.51 6.48 0.18
CA ALA A 184 -3.67 6.42 -1.01
C ALA A 184 -2.71 7.62 -1.13
N GLY A 185 -1.72 7.46 -1.98
CA GLY A 185 -0.75 8.50 -2.30
C GLY A 185 -1.32 9.69 -3.06
N ASP A 186 -2.59 9.62 -3.47
CA ASP A 186 -3.33 10.75 -4.04
C ASP A 186 -4.03 11.62 -2.97
N GLY A 187 -3.79 11.34 -1.70
CA GLY A 187 -4.41 12.08 -0.60
C GLY A 187 -5.86 11.70 -0.30
N TRP A 188 -6.38 10.66 -0.95
CA TRP A 188 -7.73 10.17 -0.72
C TRP A 188 -7.76 8.94 0.18
N VAL A 189 -8.82 8.83 0.96
CA VAL A 189 -9.15 7.64 1.75
C VAL A 189 -10.31 6.93 1.08
N TYR A 190 -10.13 5.65 0.81
CA TYR A 190 -11.12 4.79 0.20
C TYR A 190 -11.59 3.73 1.19
N SER A 191 -12.88 3.51 1.26
CA SER A 191 -13.47 2.39 1.99
C SER A 191 -14.09 1.42 0.99
N MET A 192 -13.67 0.18 1.06
CA MET A 192 -14.10 -0.85 0.12
C MET A 192 -14.67 -2.06 0.87
N ALA A 193 -15.64 -2.72 0.26
CA ALA A 193 -16.06 -4.04 0.69
C ALA A 193 -14.97 -5.07 0.39
N PRO A 194 -14.84 -6.15 1.18
CA PRO A 194 -13.97 -7.27 0.86
C PRO A 194 -14.58 -8.20 -0.22
N GLU A 195 -15.43 -7.67 -1.09
CA GLU A 195 -16.08 -8.33 -2.21
C GLU A 195 -15.90 -7.53 -3.50
N THR A 196 -15.98 -8.20 -4.62
CA THR A 196 -15.83 -7.62 -5.95
C THR A 196 -17.14 -7.55 -6.71
N LYS A 197 -17.13 -6.75 -7.75
CA LYS A 197 -18.13 -6.72 -8.82
C LYS A 197 -17.39 -6.61 -10.15
N LYS A 198 -18.04 -7.03 -11.25
CA LYS A 198 -17.49 -6.79 -12.57
C LYS A 198 -17.67 -5.32 -12.99
N ASN A 199 -16.63 -4.76 -13.62
CA ASN A 199 -16.75 -3.48 -14.34
C ASN A 199 -17.10 -3.70 -15.81
N ASP A 200 -17.12 -2.63 -16.58
CA ASP A 200 -17.48 -2.66 -18.02
C ASP A 200 -16.42 -3.40 -18.88
N GLU A 201 -15.23 -3.62 -18.36
CA GLU A 201 -14.13 -4.37 -19.00
C GLU A 201 -14.06 -5.83 -18.53
N ASP A 202 -15.07 -6.31 -17.79
CA ASP A 202 -15.15 -7.65 -17.18
C ASP A 202 -14.05 -7.96 -16.13
N LEU A 203 -13.46 -6.91 -15.55
CA LEU A 203 -12.50 -7.04 -14.45
C LEU A 203 -13.21 -7.15 -13.10
N ASP A 204 -12.64 -7.91 -12.17
CA ASP A 204 -13.12 -8.00 -10.79
C ASP A 204 -12.63 -6.79 -9.98
N ILE A 205 -13.56 -5.86 -9.70
CA ILE A 205 -13.27 -4.61 -9.05
C ILE A 205 -13.81 -4.59 -7.62
N LEU A 206 -12.99 -4.15 -6.65
CA LEU A 206 -13.40 -3.94 -5.27
C LEU A 206 -14.56 -2.95 -5.20
N THR A 207 -15.62 -3.31 -4.47
CA THR A 207 -16.79 -2.45 -4.33
C THR A 207 -16.52 -1.31 -3.38
N GLU A 208 -16.42 -0.07 -3.90
CA GLU A 208 -16.26 1.13 -3.07
C GLU A 208 -17.55 1.42 -2.29
N HIS A 209 -17.39 1.65 -0.98
CA HIS A 209 -18.46 2.12 -0.11
C HIS A 209 -18.52 3.64 -0.09
N TRP A 210 -17.39 4.26 0.18
CA TRP A 210 -17.21 5.70 0.21
C TRP A 210 -15.73 6.06 -0.04
N ARG A 211 -15.53 7.32 -0.36
CA ARG A 211 -14.21 7.95 -0.45
C ARG A 211 -14.22 9.32 0.20
N TYR A 212 -13.06 9.79 0.64
CA TYR A 212 -12.86 11.06 1.31
C TYR A 212 -11.55 11.69 0.86
N ASP A 213 -11.61 12.93 0.33
CA ASP A 213 -10.42 13.72 0.03
C ASP A 213 -9.88 14.33 1.34
N ALA A 214 -8.76 13.82 1.82
CA ALA A 214 -8.11 14.27 3.05
C ALA A 214 -7.19 15.46 2.82
N ASN A 215 -6.96 15.88 1.57
CA ASN A 215 -6.16 17.06 1.30
C ASN A 215 -6.76 18.30 1.99
N PRO A 216 -5.95 19.18 2.57
CA PRO A 216 -6.41 20.50 3.00
C PRO A 216 -7.15 21.21 1.86
N PRO A 217 -8.25 21.93 2.12
CA PRO A 217 -9.02 22.61 1.07
C PRO A 217 -8.18 23.53 0.21
N GLU A 218 -7.12 24.10 0.76
CA GLU A 218 -6.17 24.99 0.11
C GLU A 218 -5.41 24.30 -1.03
N TYR A 219 -5.25 22.96 -0.95
CA TYR A 219 -4.54 22.15 -1.95
C TYR A 219 -5.47 21.46 -2.96
N ARG A 220 -6.77 21.69 -2.89
CA ARG A 220 -7.74 21.09 -3.82
C ARG A 220 -7.95 21.92 -5.06
N LYS A 221 -7.93 23.27 -4.92
CA LYS A 221 -8.19 24.21 -6.00
C LYS A 221 -7.29 25.44 -5.89
N ASN A 222 -6.86 25.94 -7.04
CA ASN A 222 -6.13 27.20 -7.15
C ASN A 222 -7.06 28.41 -6.98
N SER A 223 -6.51 29.61 -7.05
CA SER A 223 -7.26 30.88 -6.92
C SER A 223 -8.30 31.11 -8.04
N ALA A 224 -8.17 30.41 -9.16
CA ALA A 224 -9.15 30.45 -10.26
C ALA A 224 -10.28 29.41 -10.07
N GLY A 225 -10.22 28.58 -9.01
CA GLY A 225 -11.20 27.55 -8.71
C GLY A 225 -10.98 26.24 -9.49
N GLU A 226 -9.84 26.09 -10.18
CA GLU A 226 -9.47 24.90 -10.92
C GLU A 226 -8.76 23.91 -9.99
N PRO A 227 -8.89 22.58 -10.21
CA PRO A 227 -8.14 21.59 -9.45
C PRO A 227 -6.63 21.83 -9.57
N ILE A 228 -5.92 21.83 -8.46
CA ILE A 228 -4.46 21.86 -8.46
C ILE A 228 -3.97 20.48 -8.93
N LYS A 229 -3.00 20.48 -9.82
CA LYS A 229 -2.42 19.25 -10.36
C LYS A 229 -1.58 18.54 -9.30
N TYR A 230 -1.62 17.22 -9.33
CA TYR A 230 -0.64 16.44 -8.60
C TYR A 230 0.76 16.67 -9.16
N VAL A 231 1.77 16.42 -8.34
CA VAL A 231 3.20 16.64 -8.65
C VAL A 231 3.59 18.13 -8.73
N GLU A 232 2.79 19.04 -8.18
CA GLU A 232 3.20 20.43 -8.00
C GLU A 232 3.70 20.68 -6.59
N TYR A 233 4.72 21.50 -6.45
CA TYR A 233 5.38 21.79 -5.17
C TYR A 233 4.41 22.26 -4.07
N ASP A 234 3.47 23.12 -4.41
CA ASP A 234 2.40 23.62 -3.52
C ASP A 234 1.06 22.90 -3.78
N GLY A 235 1.10 21.73 -4.34
CA GLY A 235 -0.07 20.96 -4.78
C GLY A 235 -0.61 20.01 -3.72
N PRO A 236 -1.50 19.10 -4.17
CA PRO A 236 -2.08 18.09 -3.30
C PRO A 236 -1.01 17.25 -2.61
N SER A 237 -1.32 16.80 -1.40
CA SER A 237 -0.45 16.02 -0.55
C SER A 237 -0.71 14.51 -0.70
N GLU A 238 0.04 13.70 -0.01
CA GLU A 238 -0.11 12.25 0.01
C GLU A 238 -0.34 11.73 1.42
N ILE A 239 -0.95 10.55 1.55
CA ILE A 239 -1.10 9.87 2.82
C ILE A 239 -0.07 8.75 2.88
N ILE A 240 0.91 8.91 3.76
CA ILE A 240 1.95 7.89 4.03
C ILE A 240 1.59 7.09 5.27
N ALA A 241 1.04 7.76 6.27
CA ALA A 241 0.63 7.14 7.53
C ALA A 241 -0.48 6.11 7.35
N THR A 242 -0.43 5.03 8.13
CA THR A 242 -1.54 4.08 8.20
C THR A 242 -2.76 4.72 8.87
N PRO A 243 -3.97 4.65 8.31
CA PRO A 243 -5.19 5.07 8.99
C PRO A 243 -5.39 4.33 10.29
N THR A 244 -5.73 5.03 11.37
CA THR A 244 -6.04 4.39 12.65
C THR A 244 -7.54 4.23 12.80
N VAL A 245 -7.98 3.03 13.08
CA VAL A 245 -9.39 2.72 13.43
C VAL A 245 -9.49 2.59 14.94
N ALA A 246 -10.29 3.44 15.56
CA ALA A 246 -10.57 3.38 17.00
C ALA A 246 -11.96 3.94 17.30
N ASP A 247 -12.66 3.34 18.25
CA ASP A 247 -13.99 3.75 18.74
C ASP A 247 -15.03 3.93 17.61
N GLY A 248 -14.91 3.13 16.53
CA GLY A 248 -15.79 3.18 15.36
C GLY A 248 -15.56 4.37 14.44
N LEU A 249 -14.46 5.08 14.61
CA LEU A 249 -14.02 6.21 13.78
C LEU A 249 -12.68 5.92 13.13
N ILE A 250 -12.34 6.68 12.09
CA ILE A 250 -11.09 6.56 11.34
C ILE A 250 -10.32 7.88 11.45
N TYR A 251 -9.05 7.79 11.82
CA TYR A 251 -8.16 8.93 12.00
C TYR A 251 -7.06 8.88 10.94
N VAL A 252 -6.95 9.92 10.12
CA VAL A 252 -6.03 9.98 8.99
C VAL A 252 -5.28 11.30 8.98
N PRO A 253 -3.97 11.31 9.19
CA PRO A 253 -3.14 12.47 8.95
C PRO A 253 -2.73 12.50 7.48
N ILE A 254 -2.57 13.70 6.95
CA ILE A 254 -2.03 13.95 5.61
C ILE A 254 -1.05 15.11 5.70
N GLY A 255 -0.05 15.09 4.84
CA GLY A 255 0.88 16.18 4.66
C GLY A 255 1.78 15.91 3.47
N GLN A 256 2.48 16.93 3.02
CA GLN A 256 3.46 16.76 1.96
C GLN A 256 4.65 15.94 2.47
N ASP A 257 5.22 15.19 1.57
CA ASP A 257 6.48 14.52 1.76
C ASP A 257 7.61 15.56 1.98
N PRO A 258 8.61 15.23 2.81
CA PRO A 258 9.71 16.15 3.11
C PRO A 258 10.48 16.66 1.90
N GLU A 259 10.47 15.95 0.79
CA GLU A 259 11.18 16.34 -0.43
C GLU A 259 10.39 17.33 -1.30
N HIS A 260 9.07 17.46 -1.06
CA HIS A 260 8.16 18.27 -1.87
C HIS A 260 7.71 19.58 -1.22
N GLY A 261 8.24 19.95 -0.08
CA GLY A 261 8.01 21.24 0.56
C GLY A 261 7.46 21.17 1.98
N GLU A 262 7.11 22.34 2.51
CA GLU A 262 6.58 22.52 3.87
C GLU A 262 5.07 22.77 3.83
N GLY A 263 4.36 21.91 3.11
CA GLY A 263 2.93 22.09 2.90
C GLY A 263 2.10 21.90 4.16
N LEU A 264 0.88 22.42 4.13
CA LEU A 264 -0.09 22.28 5.20
C LEU A 264 -0.45 20.81 5.40
N GLY A 265 -0.38 20.32 6.63
CA GLY A 265 -0.94 19.06 7.04
C GLY A 265 -2.38 19.20 7.55
N MET A 266 -3.04 18.07 7.68
CA MET A 266 -4.37 17.99 8.30
C MET A 266 -4.58 16.62 8.91
N LEU A 267 -5.14 16.57 10.10
CA LEU A 267 -5.64 15.34 10.71
C LEU A 267 -7.16 15.32 10.58
N SER A 268 -7.70 14.29 9.97
CA SER A 268 -9.14 14.10 9.79
C SER A 268 -9.67 12.97 10.64
N CYS A 269 -10.83 13.19 11.29
CA CYS A 269 -11.62 12.15 11.94
C CYS A 269 -12.86 11.88 11.10
N ILE A 270 -12.99 10.66 10.59
CA ILE A 270 -14.00 10.26 9.60
C ILE A 270 -14.99 9.28 10.23
N ASP A 271 -16.30 9.53 10.10
CA ASP A 271 -17.36 8.56 10.40
C ASP A 271 -17.52 7.60 9.20
N PRO A 272 -17.27 6.28 9.37
CA PRO A 272 -17.30 5.29 8.29
C PRO A 272 -18.71 4.92 7.80
N LYS A 273 -19.76 5.53 8.33
CA LYS A 273 -21.16 5.23 7.96
C LYS A 273 -21.60 5.85 6.63
N GLY A 274 -20.77 6.70 6.03
CA GLY A 274 -21.08 7.38 4.77
C GLY A 274 -21.22 6.45 3.58
N SER A 275 -21.61 7.04 2.42
CA SER A 275 -21.62 6.39 1.11
C SER A 275 -21.27 7.40 0.02
N GLY A 276 -20.59 6.93 -1.04
CA GLY A 276 -20.11 7.77 -2.13
C GLY A 276 -19.05 8.78 -1.67
N ASP A 277 -18.98 9.93 -2.28
CA ASP A 277 -18.04 10.98 -1.88
C ASP A 277 -18.51 11.70 -0.62
N ILE A 278 -17.78 11.52 0.47
CA ILE A 278 -18.05 12.15 1.77
C ILE A 278 -17.06 13.26 2.11
N THR A 279 -16.38 13.81 1.11
CA THR A 279 -15.47 14.94 1.30
C THR A 279 -16.19 16.12 1.99
N GLY A 280 -15.53 16.67 3.00
CA GLY A 280 -16.10 17.75 3.83
C GLY A 280 -17.07 17.30 4.91
N LYS A 281 -17.35 16.00 5.07
CA LYS A 281 -18.22 15.44 6.12
C LYS A 281 -17.44 14.75 7.25
N ALA A 282 -16.18 15.12 7.48
CA ALA A 282 -15.44 14.66 8.64
C ALA A 282 -16.16 15.04 9.94
N VAL A 283 -16.04 14.22 10.97
CA VAL A 283 -16.54 14.54 12.32
C VAL A 283 -15.85 15.80 12.84
N TRP A 284 -14.54 15.87 12.61
CA TRP A 284 -13.72 17.06 12.81
C TRP A 284 -12.44 16.96 11.99
N THR A 285 -11.79 18.10 11.77
CA THR A 285 -10.46 18.21 11.20
C THR A 285 -9.60 19.10 12.06
N PHE A 286 -8.29 18.83 12.09
CA PHE A 286 -7.31 19.61 12.83
C PHE A 286 -6.15 20.00 11.89
N LYS A 287 -5.91 21.29 11.75
CA LYS A 287 -4.87 21.88 10.89
C LYS A 287 -3.63 22.34 11.67
N GLY A 288 -3.52 21.96 12.94
CA GLY A 288 -2.38 22.30 13.79
C GLY A 288 -1.20 21.33 13.68
N ILE A 289 -1.18 20.53 12.61
CA ILE A 289 -0.05 19.69 12.22
C ILE A 289 0.44 20.12 10.83
N GLU A 290 1.69 19.88 10.57
CA GLU A 290 2.28 20.06 9.24
C GLU A 290 2.39 18.71 8.53
N ARG A 291 3.57 18.36 8.00
CA ARG A 291 3.79 17.06 7.36
C ARG A 291 3.73 15.94 8.39
N SER A 292 2.94 14.93 8.15
CA SER A 292 2.86 13.77 9.04
C SER A 292 2.92 12.47 8.26
N ILE A 293 3.91 11.66 8.60
CA ILE A 293 4.08 10.28 8.12
C ILE A 293 3.83 9.27 9.24
N SER A 294 3.49 9.76 10.43
CA SER A 294 3.31 8.94 11.63
C SER A 294 1.88 8.45 11.76
N THR A 295 1.70 7.15 11.96
CA THR A 295 0.39 6.56 12.27
C THR A 295 -0.13 7.11 13.60
N PRO A 296 -1.34 7.70 13.66
CA PRO A 296 -1.91 8.19 14.91
C PRO A 296 -2.16 7.07 15.89
N ALA A 297 -2.08 7.36 17.18
CA ALA A 297 -2.55 6.49 18.25
C ALA A 297 -3.78 7.09 18.93
N VAL A 298 -4.73 6.24 19.33
CA VAL A 298 -5.91 6.66 20.07
C VAL A 298 -5.97 5.90 21.39
N LYS A 299 -6.07 6.63 22.49
CA LYS A 299 -6.17 6.04 23.83
C LYS A 299 -6.90 6.98 24.78
N ASP A 300 -7.81 6.43 25.56
CA ASP A 300 -8.56 7.12 26.62
C ASP A 300 -9.26 8.40 26.12
N GLY A 301 -9.83 8.35 24.88
CA GLY A 301 -10.51 9.48 24.24
C GLY A 301 -9.57 10.56 23.69
N LEU A 302 -8.26 10.35 23.71
CA LEU A 302 -7.26 11.25 23.16
C LEU A 302 -6.65 10.68 21.88
N VAL A 303 -6.36 11.56 20.93
CA VAL A 303 -5.63 11.25 19.68
C VAL A 303 -4.22 11.82 19.79
N TYR A 304 -3.24 10.96 19.57
CA TYR A 304 -1.83 11.33 19.53
C TYR A 304 -1.36 11.25 18.08
N ALA A 305 -0.95 12.35 17.54
CA ALA A 305 -0.37 12.46 16.21
C ALA A 305 0.97 13.22 16.30
N ALA A 306 1.93 12.79 15.51
CA ALA A 306 3.21 13.49 15.38
C ALA A 306 3.34 14.02 13.95
N ASP A 307 3.91 15.19 13.82
CA ASP A 307 4.30 15.75 12.55
C ASP A 307 5.83 15.78 12.39
N TYR A 308 6.22 16.08 11.19
CA TYR A 308 7.63 16.16 10.80
C TYR A 308 7.94 17.61 10.43
N THR A 309 8.48 18.37 11.37
CA THR A 309 8.87 19.78 11.22
C THR A 309 10.37 19.95 11.29
#